data_c31df96fcf32477b3aa3811e28db0448
#
_entry.id   c31df96fcf32477b3aa3811e28db0448
#
_cell.length_a   1.000
_cell.length_b   1.000
_cell.length_c   1.000
_cell.angle_alpha   90.00
_cell.angle_beta   90.00
_cell.angle_gamma   90.00
#
_symmetry.space_group_name_H-M   'P 1'
#
loop_
_entity.id
_entity.type
_entity.pdbx_description
1 polymer ?
#
loop_
_entity_poly.entity_id
_entity_poly.type
_entity_poly.pdbx_seq_one_letter_code
_entity_poly.pdbx_strand_id
1 'polypeptide(L)'
;IIPVTSLWTACNNYQTILIDSTSKIIALSYGMQAAIDCPELSIEINTPIVRRCVDYNYYLHYENIGTLAADSAKVIVKLDPFMTFKGASIPILNFQKPFVEFYIGKVDVFKNGNFTITVNIDCDSTIIGQTHCVSAEIVPHKDCIIPANWSGASIQLDAKCEDGKNKFRIQNVGTQDMPDPVQYWIVEDDIMPGLKKDIKLNKGSFF
;
A
#
# COMPACT_ATOMS: atom_id res chain seq x y z
N ILE A 1 -6.94 -24.04 -12.90
CA ILE A 1 -6.35 -22.72 -12.59
C ILE A 1 -7.29 -22.01 -11.64
N ILE A 2 -6.74 -21.46 -10.59
CA ILE A 2 -7.47 -20.66 -9.61
C ILE A 2 -6.90 -19.23 -9.73
N PRO A 3 -7.73 -18.21 -9.95
CA PRO A 3 -7.29 -16.82 -9.94
C PRO A 3 -6.62 -16.48 -8.62
N VAL A 4 -5.63 -15.59 -8.64
CA VAL A 4 -4.90 -15.15 -7.45
C VAL A 4 -5.81 -14.35 -6.51
N THR A 5 -6.82 -13.69 -7.07
CA THR A 5 -7.82 -12.92 -6.29
C THR A 5 -9.23 -13.39 -6.62
N SER A 6 -10.15 -13.27 -5.66
CA SER A 6 -11.58 -13.59 -5.86
C SER A 6 -12.32 -12.57 -6.73
N LEU A 7 -11.65 -11.52 -7.19
CA LEU A 7 -12.19 -10.56 -8.17
C LEU A 7 -12.40 -11.16 -9.56
N TRP A 8 -11.67 -12.25 -9.87
CA TRP A 8 -11.66 -12.87 -11.17
C TRP A 8 -12.12 -14.32 -11.11
N THR A 9 -12.85 -14.77 -12.13
CA THR A 9 -13.18 -16.19 -12.35
C THR A 9 -12.55 -16.66 -13.66
N ALA A 10 -12.06 -17.89 -13.66
CA ALA A 10 -11.56 -18.52 -14.89
C ALA A 10 -12.75 -18.98 -15.76
N CYS A 11 -12.74 -18.64 -17.04
CA CYS A 11 -13.77 -19.10 -18.00
C CYS A 11 -13.74 -20.63 -18.17
N ASN A 12 -12.53 -21.22 -18.13
CA ASN A 12 -12.30 -22.67 -18.15
C ASN A 12 -11.29 -23.02 -17.06
N ASN A 13 -11.65 -23.98 -16.21
CA ASN A 13 -10.80 -24.40 -15.09
C ASN A 13 -9.72 -25.43 -15.47
N TYR A 14 -9.79 -26.02 -16.67
CA TYR A 14 -8.84 -27.03 -17.14
C TYR A 14 -8.67 -26.98 -18.65
N GLN A 15 -7.49 -27.36 -19.09
CA GLN A 15 -7.17 -27.68 -20.49
C GLN A 15 -6.43 -29.00 -20.51
N THR A 16 -6.76 -29.86 -21.50
CA THR A 16 -6.03 -31.10 -21.74
C THR A 16 -4.89 -30.83 -22.71
N ILE A 17 -3.68 -31.23 -22.33
CA ILE A 17 -2.48 -31.01 -23.10
C ILE A 17 -1.91 -32.40 -23.49
N LEU A 18 -1.60 -32.58 -24.75
CA LEU A 18 -0.81 -33.70 -25.19
C LEU A 18 0.67 -33.33 -25.12
N ILE A 19 1.42 -34.04 -24.31
CA ILE A 19 2.86 -33.85 -24.19
C ILE A 19 3.53 -34.94 -25.05
N ASP A 20 4.32 -34.52 -26.02
CA ASP A 20 5.15 -35.38 -26.83
C ASP A 20 6.66 -35.10 -26.62
N SER A 21 7.51 -35.94 -27.18
CA SER A 21 8.96 -35.81 -27.02
C SER A 21 9.57 -34.61 -27.76
N THR A 22 8.80 -33.92 -28.59
CA THR A 22 9.26 -32.84 -29.45
C THR A 22 8.95 -31.45 -28.83
N SER A 23 7.91 -31.37 -28.00
CA SER A 23 7.42 -30.12 -27.42
C SER A 23 8.06 -29.85 -26.05
N LYS A 24 9.09 -29.00 -26.03
CA LYS A 24 9.82 -28.66 -24.79
C LYS A 24 9.13 -27.56 -23.97
N ILE A 25 8.33 -26.71 -24.61
CA ILE A 25 7.62 -25.57 -23.97
C ILE A 25 6.22 -25.52 -24.55
N ILE A 26 5.22 -25.53 -23.69
CA ILE A 26 3.81 -25.41 -24.07
C ILE A 26 3.28 -24.13 -23.41
N ALA A 27 2.88 -23.16 -24.23
CA ALA A 27 2.22 -21.94 -23.76
C ALA A 27 0.71 -22.19 -23.67
N LEU A 28 0.14 -21.86 -22.53
CA LEU A 28 -1.31 -21.96 -22.27
C LEU A 28 -1.90 -20.58 -22.03
N SER A 29 -3.04 -20.32 -22.63
CA SER A 29 -3.80 -19.10 -22.40
C SER A 29 -5.15 -19.43 -21.79
N TYR A 30 -5.50 -18.72 -20.73
CA TYR A 30 -6.78 -18.86 -20.03
C TYR A 30 -7.53 -17.55 -20.05
N GLY A 31 -8.80 -17.62 -20.46
CA GLY A 31 -9.72 -16.49 -20.33
C GLY A 31 -10.12 -16.30 -18.86
N MET A 32 -10.15 -15.06 -18.40
CA MET A 32 -10.67 -14.68 -17.09
C MET A 32 -11.79 -13.66 -17.26
N GLN A 33 -12.79 -13.77 -16.42
CA GLN A 33 -13.92 -12.84 -16.36
C GLN A 33 -13.97 -12.20 -14.98
N ALA A 34 -14.29 -10.90 -14.93
CA ALA A 34 -14.54 -10.20 -13.69
C ALA A 34 -15.72 -10.83 -12.96
N ALA A 35 -15.52 -11.18 -11.70
CA ALA A 35 -16.57 -11.65 -10.79
C ALA A 35 -17.28 -10.48 -10.10
N ILE A 36 -16.55 -9.38 -9.89
CA ILE A 36 -17.02 -8.15 -9.27
C ILE A 36 -16.42 -6.99 -10.05
N ASP A 37 -17.23 -6.01 -10.42
CA ASP A 37 -16.76 -4.78 -11.07
C ASP A 37 -16.29 -3.77 -10.02
N CYS A 38 -14.98 -3.61 -9.87
CA CYS A 38 -14.41 -2.77 -8.83
C CYS A 38 -13.02 -2.27 -9.21
N PRO A 39 -12.73 -0.95 -9.14
CA PRO A 39 -11.38 -0.43 -9.20
C PRO A 39 -10.68 -0.66 -7.86
N GLU A 40 -9.52 -1.28 -7.89
CA GLU A 40 -8.69 -1.49 -6.69
C GLU A 40 -7.30 -0.94 -6.96
N LEU A 41 -7.05 0.24 -6.41
CA LEU A 41 -5.78 0.94 -6.56
C LEU A 41 -4.86 0.65 -5.39
N SER A 42 -3.60 0.38 -5.68
CA SER A 42 -2.52 0.31 -4.70
C SER A 42 -1.46 1.37 -4.96
N ILE A 43 -0.75 1.76 -3.91
CA ILE A 43 0.37 2.69 -3.96
C ILE A 43 1.48 2.22 -3.02
N GLU A 44 2.70 2.23 -3.51
CA GLU A 44 3.90 1.98 -2.72
C GLU A 44 4.82 3.19 -2.78
N ILE A 45 5.50 3.49 -1.67
CA ILE A 45 6.48 4.56 -1.58
C ILE A 45 7.78 4.01 -0.98
N ASN A 46 8.89 4.24 -1.66
CA ASN A 46 10.19 3.72 -1.30
C ASN A 46 11.28 4.79 -1.42
N THR A 47 12.31 4.70 -0.58
CA THR A 47 13.54 5.50 -0.70
C THR A 47 14.75 4.67 -0.29
N PRO A 48 15.88 4.72 -1.02
CA PRO A 48 17.01 3.86 -0.72
C PRO A 48 17.75 4.28 0.57
N ILE A 49 18.05 5.56 0.73
CA ILE A 49 18.78 6.09 1.89
C ILE A 49 18.31 7.51 2.16
N VAL A 50 17.95 7.77 3.40
CA VAL A 50 17.59 9.08 3.89
C VAL A 50 18.82 9.76 4.49
N ARG A 51 19.17 10.95 4.00
CA ARG A 51 20.29 11.76 4.50
C ARG A 51 19.81 13.17 4.80
N ARG A 52 20.27 13.71 5.92
CA ARG A 52 20.07 15.13 6.27
C ARG A 52 20.87 16.04 5.35
N CYS A 53 20.41 17.25 5.12
CA CYS A 53 21.12 18.33 4.42
C CYS A 53 21.27 18.15 2.92
N VAL A 54 20.77 17.08 2.34
CA VAL A 54 20.83 16.84 0.89
C VAL A 54 19.45 16.50 0.35
N ASP A 55 19.24 16.82 -0.90
CA ASP A 55 18.04 16.42 -1.62
C ASP A 55 18.11 14.94 -1.96
N TYR A 56 16.99 14.24 -1.79
CA TYR A 56 16.88 12.82 -2.16
C TYR A 56 15.46 12.53 -2.65
N ASN A 57 15.31 11.38 -3.32
CA ASN A 57 14.07 11.02 -3.97
C ASN A 57 13.35 9.90 -3.23
N TYR A 58 12.05 10.06 -3.10
CA TYR A 58 11.11 8.96 -2.92
C TYR A 58 10.59 8.52 -4.28
N TYR A 59 10.50 7.21 -4.45
CA TYR A 59 9.96 6.54 -5.62
C TYR A 59 8.58 6.02 -5.28
N LEU A 60 7.59 6.44 -6.05
CA LEU A 60 6.20 6.01 -5.89
C LEU A 60 5.82 5.11 -7.05
N HIS A 61 5.21 3.98 -6.73
CA HIS A 61 4.66 3.03 -7.68
C HIS A 61 3.18 2.85 -7.40
N TYR A 62 2.33 3.03 -8.41
CA TYR A 62 0.90 2.81 -8.29
C TYR A 62 0.43 1.82 -9.35
N GLU A 63 -0.62 1.07 -9.04
CA GLU A 63 -1.23 0.12 -9.95
C GLU A 63 -2.73 -0.05 -9.68
N ASN A 64 -3.47 -0.51 -10.69
CA ASN A 64 -4.84 -0.96 -10.56
C ASN A 64 -4.90 -2.48 -10.69
N ILE A 65 -5.09 -3.17 -9.57
CA ILE A 65 -5.22 -4.63 -9.48
C ILE A 65 -6.67 -5.09 -9.51
N GLY A 66 -7.61 -4.16 -9.62
CA GLY A 66 -9.04 -4.41 -9.71
C GLY A 66 -9.50 -4.89 -11.07
N THR A 67 -10.81 -4.90 -11.26
CA THR A 67 -11.50 -5.37 -12.47
C THR A 67 -12.11 -4.25 -13.30
N LEU A 68 -12.12 -3.03 -12.75
CA LEU A 68 -12.66 -1.83 -13.38
C LEU A 68 -11.61 -0.73 -13.41
N ALA A 69 -11.64 0.13 -14.41
CA ALA A 69 -10.79 1.31 -14.47
C ALA A 69 -11.15 2.32 -13.36
N ALA A 70 -10.15 2.99 -12.82
CA ALA A 70 -10.34 4.15 -11.96
C ALA A 70 -10.19 5.43 -12.79
N ASP A 71 -11.27 6.22 -12.95
CA ASP A 71 -11.27 7.33 -13.91
C ASP A 71 -10.58 8.61 -13.42
N SER A 72 -10.41 8.80 -12.13
CA SER A 72 -9.91 10.05 -11.54
C SER A 72 -8.99 9.79 -10.35
N ALA A 73 -7.98 8.96 -10.55
CA ALA A 73 -7.03 8.63 -9.50
C ALA A 73 -6.19 9.85 -9.10
N LYS A 74 -5.96 9.98 -7.77
CA LYS A 74 -5.08 10.96 -7.17
C LYS A 74 -4.19 10.28 -6.14
N VAL A 75 -2.97 10.77 -6.02
CA VAL A 75 -2.04 10.36 -4.95
C VAL A 75 -1.86 11.52 -4.00
N ILE A 76 -1.96 11.25 -2.71
CA ILE A 76 -1.76 12.20 -1.61
C ILE A 76 -0.56 11.73 -0.82
N VAL A 77 0.50 12.51 -0.82
CA VAL A 77 1.72 12.23 -0.03
C VAL A 77 1.74 13.12 1.18
N LYS A 78 1.87 12.53 2.35
CA LYS A 78 2.07 13.25 3.62
C LYS A 78 3.55 13.20 3.98
N LEU A 79 4.17 14.37 4.01
CA LEU A 79 5.57 14.54 4.38
C LEU A 79 5.75 14.66 5.89
N ASP A 80 6.91 14.24 6.37
CA ASP A 80 7.36 14.54 7.73
C ASP A 80 7.46 16.05 7.97
N PRO A 81 7.18 16.58 9.17
CA PRO A 81 7.27 18.00 9.47
C PRO A 81 8.63 18.64 9.18
N PHE A 82 9.71 17.88 9.31
CA PHE A 82 11.08 18.32 9.07
C PHE A 82 11.50 18.21 7.61
N MET A 83 10.60 17.76 6.73
CA MET A 83 10.86 17.68 5.30
C MET A 83 10.35 18.89 4.55
N THR A 84 11.14 19.30 3.57
CA THR A 84 10.78 20.32 2.60
C THR A 84 10.62 19.68 1.23
N PHE A 85 9.46 19.85 0.61
CA PHE A 85 9.21 19.43 -0.76
C PHE A 85 10.01 20.30 -1.73
N LYS A 86 10.74 19.68 -2.65
CA LYS A 86 11.60 20.36 -3.66
C LYS A 86 11.05 20.23 -5.07
N GLY A 87 10.35 19.14 -5.36
CA GLY A 87 9.80 18.91 -6.69
C GLY A 87 9.31 17.49 -6.90
N ALA A 88 8.78 17.23 -8.08
CA ALA A 88 8.33 15.90 -8.50
C ALA A 88 8.55 15.73 -10.00
N SER A 89 8.57 14.46 -10.47
CA SER A 89 8.67 14.13 -11.90
C SER A 89 7.36 14.33 -12.68
N ILE A 90 6.24 14.56 -11.97
CA ILE A 90 4.94 14.87 -12.55
C ILE A 90 4.40 16.17 -11.95
N PRO A 91 3.45 16.85 -12.62
CA PRO A 91 2.84 18.07 -12.10
C PRO A 91 2.13 17.84 -10.77
N ILE A 92 2.31 18.74 -9.83
CA ILE A 92 1.54 18.76 -8.58
C ILE A 92 0.13 19.31 -8.85
N LEU A 93 -0.88 18.71 -8.21
CA LEU A 93 -2.24 19.22 -8.24
C LEU A 93 -2.44 20.30 -7.16
N ASN A 94 -1.93 20.01 -5.95
CA ASN A 94 -2.04 20.91 -4.80
C ASN A 94 -0.86 20.68 -3.86
N PHE A 95 -0.45 21.74 -3.15
CA PHE A 95 0.54 21.65 -2.09
C PHE A 95 0.11 22.48 -0.89
N GLN A 96 -0.20 21.78 0.18
CA GLN A 96 -0.49 22.37 1.48
C GLN A 96 0.21 21.55 2.55
N LYS A 97 1.36 22.05 3.01
CA LYS A 97 2.19 21.34 4.01
C LYS A 97 1.34 20.79 5.17
N PRO A 98 1.45 19.50 5.53
CA PRO A 98 2.45 18.53 5.07
C PRO A 98 2.04 17.70 3.82
N PHE A 99 0.96 18.06 3.14
CA PHE A 99 0.39 17.25 2.04
C PHE A 99 0.79 17.78 0.67
N VAL A 100 1.14 16.85 -0.21
CA VAL A 100 1.36 17.09 -1.65
C VAL A 100 0.41 16.19 -2.43
N GLU A 101 -0.41 16.75 -3.31
CA GLU A 101 -1.40 16.01 -4.10
C GLU A 101 -0.99 15.98 -5.57
N PHE A 102 -1.17 14.80 -6.18
CA PHE A 102 -0.88 14.55 -7.58
C PHE A 102 -2.12 13.99 -8.28
N TYR A 103 -2.43 14.50 -9.47
CA TYR A 103 -3.47 13.96 -10.30
C TYR A 103 -2.87 12.91 -11.24
N ILE A 104 -3.33 11.68 -11.12
CA ILE A 104 -2.87 10.54 -11.94
C ILE A 104 -3.78 10.36 -13.16
N GLY A 105 -5.06 10.69 -13.01
CA GLY A 105 -6.06 10.52 -14.06
C GLY A 105 -6.62 9.12 -14.11
N LYS A 106 -6.88 8.61 -15.31
CA LYS A 106 -7.45 7.28 -15.51
C LYS A 106 -6.37 6.21 -15.37
N VAL A 107 -6.64 5.20 -14.56
CA VAL A 107 -5.80 4.00 -14.41
C VAL A 107 -6.62 2.80 -14.83
N ASP A 108 -6.39 2.30 -16.04
CA ASP A 108 -7.06 1.10 -16.55
C ASP A 108 -6.64 -0.15 -15.77
N VAL A 109 -7.44 -1.21 -15.92
CA VAL A 109 -7.18 -2.53 -15.29
C VAL A 109 -5.79 -3.04 -15.66
N PHE A 110 -5.02 -3.52 -14.67
CA PHE A 110 -3.62 -3.97 -14.81
C PHE A 110 -2.63 -2.91 -15.30
N LYS A 111 -3.02 -1.64 -15.26
CA LYS A 111 -2.09 -0.55 -15.56
C LYS A 111 -1.45 -0.06 -14.28
N ASN A 112 -0.19 0.28 -14.42
CA ASN A 112 0.64 0.84 -13.35
C ASN A 112 1.42 2.06 -13.88
N GLY A 113 2.01 2.79 -12.95
CA GLY A 113 2.91 3.88 -13.27
C GLY A 113 3.83 4.21 -12.10
N ASN A 114 4.86 4.97 -12.42
CA ASN A 114 5.86 5.40 -11.46
C ASN A 114 6.07 6.90 -11.55
N PHE A 115 6.35 7.53 -10.43
CA PHE A 115 6.86 8.89 -10.39
C PHE A 115 7.74 9.08 -9.15
N THR A 116 8.46 10.18 -9.12
CA THR A 116 9.35 10.52 -8.01
C THR A 116 8.98 11.85 -7.41
N ILE A 117 9.21 11.98 -6.10
CA ILE A 117 9.22 13.26 -5.40
C ILE A 117 10.60 13.51 -4.82
N THR A 118 11.06 14.76 -4.90
CA THR A 118 12.32 15.18 -4.32
C THR A 118 12.03 15.97 -3.05
N VAL A 119 12.70 15.60 -1.97
CA VAL A 119 12.57 16.24 -0.66
C VAL A 119 13.95 16.51 -0.06
N ASN A 120 13.98 17.41 0.92
CA ASN A 120 15.15 17.73 1.72
C ASN A 120 14.79 17.66 3.19
N ILE A 121 15.64 17.03 4.00
CA ILE A 121 15.51 17.07 5.47
C ILE A 121 16.36 18.21 6.00
N ASP A 122 15.73 19.05 6.82
CA ASP A 122 16.39 20.19 7.45
C ASP A 122 17.51 19.71 8.39
N CYS A 123 18.67 20.31 8.22
CA CYS A 123 19.87 19.99 9.00
C CYS A 123 19.82 20.51 10.43
N ASP A 124 19.27 21.70 10.60
CA ASP A 124 19.40 22.47 11.84
C ASP A 124 18.37 22.00 12.87
N SER A 125 17.21 21.55 12.39
CA SER A 125 16.09 21.12 13.23
C SER A 125 16.03 19.60 13.48
N THR A 126 16.99 18.82 12.95
CA THR A 126 17.01 17.36 13.07
C THR A 126 18.34 16.84 13.61
N ILE A 127 18.33 15.67 14.25
CA ILE A 127 19.52 15.00 14.79
C ILE A 127 19.79 13.71 14.03
N ILE A 128 21.04 13.20 14.10
CA ILE A 128 21.41 11.90 13.52
C ILE A 128 20.68 10.79 14.27
N GLY A 129 20.13 9.83 13.52
CA GLY A 129 19.34 8.72 14.07
C GLY A 129 17.86 9.05 14.31
N GLN A 130 17.41 10.26 13.97
CA GLN A 130 16.00 10.62 14.05
C GLN A 130 15.22 9.93 12.93
N THR A 131 14.11 9.33 13.28
CA THR A 131 13.20 8.71 12.31
C THR A 131 12.29 9.73 11.66
N HIS A 132 12.11 9.62 10.35
CA HIS A 132 11.23 10.46 9.55
C HIS A 132 10.22 9.59 8.81
N CYS A 133 8.94 9.93 8.92
CA CYS A 133 7.85 9.18 8.31
C CYS A 133 7.24 9.92 7.12
N VAL A 134 7.19 9.25 5.99
CA VAL A 134 6.42 9.69 4.82
C VAL A 134 5.41 8.61 4.49
N SER A 135 4.18 9.01 4.19
CA SER A 135 3.13 8.10 3.75
C SER A 135 2.53 8.57 2.43
N ALA A 136 2.07 7.62 1.64
CA ALA A 136 1.33 7.90 0.42
C ALA A 136 -0.01 7.15 0.44
N GLU A 137 -1.04 7.80 -0.06
CA GLU A 137 -2.38 7.26 -0.22
C GLU A 137 -2.83 7.50 -1.66
N ILE A 138 -3.54 6.53 -2.24
CA ILE A 138 -4.16 6.69 -3.56
C ILE A 138 -5.67 6.64 -3.43
N VAL A 139 -6.35 7.56 -4.10
CA VAL A 139 -7.81 7.61 -4.10
C VAL A 139 -8.35 7.50 -5.55
N PRO A 140 -9.50 6.87 -5.76
CA PRO A 140 -10.38 6.28 -4.76
C PRO A 140 -9.78 5.02 -4.15
N HIS A 141 -9.80 4.94 -2.81
CA HIS A 141 -9.49 3.71 -2.10
C HIS A 141 -10.80 2.93 -1.89
N LYS A 142 -10.84 1.69 -2.34
CA LYS A 142 -12.01 0.84 -2.19
C LYS A 142 -11.56 -0.61 -2.03
N ASP A 143 -11.94 -1.22 -0.93
CA ASP A 143 -11.80 -2.66 -0.72
C ASP A 143 -12.85 -3.38 -1.56
N CYS A 144 -12.41 -4.04 -2.61
CA CYS A 144 -13.30 -4.70 -3.56
C CYS A 144 -13.85 -6.04 -3.06
N ILE A 145 -13.18 -6.64 -2.09
CA ILE A 145 -13.55 -7.96 -1.56
C ILE A 145 -13.86 -7.84 -0.08
N ILE A 146 -15.10 -8.09 0.27
CA ILE A 146 -15.50 -8.35 1.66
C ILE A 146 -15.61 -9.88 1.78
N PRO A 147 -14.76 -10.55 2.57
CA PRO A 147 -14.86 -11.99 2.79
C PRO A 147 -16.26 -12.35 3.30
N ALA A 148 -16.85 -13.44 2.76
CA ALA A 148 -18.22 -13.86 3.12
C ALA A 148 -18.41 -14.12 4.62
N ASN A 149 -17.32 -14.45 5.32
CA ASN A 149 -17.24 -14.69 6.76
C ASN A 149 -16.49 -13.60 7.51
N TRP A 150 -16.42 -12.38 6.96
CA TRP A 150 -15.84 -11.27 7.69
C TRP A 150 -16.64 -10.98 8.97
N SER A 151 -15.93 -10.99 10.09
CA SER A 151 -16.53 -10.81 11.43
C SER A 151 -17.05 -9.39 11.68
N GLY A 152 -16.75 -8.45 10.79
CA GLY A 152 -17.01 -7.01 11.00
C GLY A 152 -15.87 -6.29 11.73
N ALA A 153 -14.86 -6.99 12.25
CA ALA A 153 -13.66 -6.38 12.79
C ALA A 153 -12.67 -6.04 11.68
N SER A 154 -12.05 -4.89 11.77
CA SER A 154 -11.02 -4.44 10.81
C SER A 154 -9.87 -3.78 11.57
N ILE A 155 -8.67 -4.29 11.39
CA ILE A 155 -7.51 -3.81 12.12
C ILE A 155 -6.71 -2.86 11.22
N GLN A 156 -6.52 -1.65 11.72
CA GLN A 156 -5.67 -0.64 11.11
C GLN A 156 -4.42 -0.46 11.95
N LEU A 157 -3.28 -0.39 11.30
CA LEU A 157 -2.00 -0.04 11.89
C LEU A 157 -1.61 1.37 11.42
N ASP A 158 -1.50 2.29 12.37
CA ASP A 158 -0.98 3.63 12.13
C ASP A 158 0.41 3.77 12.76
N ALA A 159 1.28 4.45 12.05
CA ALA A 159 2.60 4.82 12.55
C ALA A 159 2.74 6.35 12.62
N LYS A 160 3.29 6.85 13.71
CA LYS A 160 3.62 8.27 13.87
C LYS A 160 5.05 8.42 14.33
N CYS A 161 5.75 9.39 13.76
CA CYS A 161 7.02 9.85 14.29
C CYS A 161 6.76 11.00 15.25
N GLU A 162 7.09 10.83 16.50
CA GLU A 162 6.90 11.83 17.55
C GLU A 162 8.10 11.84 18.46
N ASP A 163 8.70 13.00 18.68
CA ASP A 163 9.92 13.19 19.48
C ASP A 163 11.10 12.28 19.03
N GLY A 164 11.25 12.08 17.72
CA GLY A 164 12.31 11.23 17.15
C GLY A 164 12.13 9.73 17.38
N LYS A 165 10.95 9.30 17.80
CA LYS A 165 10.59 7.89 18.02
C LYS A 165 9.41 7.49 17.17
N ASN A 166 9.41 6.23 16.75
CA ASN A 166 8.27 5.61 16.08
C ASN A 166 7.23 5.20 17.14
N LYS A 167 6.03 5.74 17.02
CA LYS A 167 4.86 5.29 17.77
C LYS A 167 3.92 4.57 16.83
N PHE A 168 3.55 3.37 17.17
CA PHE A 168 2.59 2.56 16.44
C PHE A 168 1.28 2.50 17.21
N ARG A 169 0.18 2.54 16.48
CA ARG A 169 -1.16 2.35 17.02
C ARG A 169 -1.85 1.25 16.23
N ILE A 170 -2.30 0.23 16.91
CA ILE A 170 -3.15 -0.82 16.34
C ILE A 170 -4.59 -0.52 16.80
N GLN A 171 -5.50 -0.31 15.87
CA GLN A 171 -6.88 0.06 16.17
C GLN A 171 -7.86 -0.85 15.44
N ASN A 172 -8.95 -1.22 16.11
CA ASN A 172 -10.09 -1.84 15.44
C ASN A 172 -11.03 -0.74 14.92
N VAL A 173 -10.92 -0.45 13.62
CA VAL A 173 -11.78 0.50 12.90
C VAL A 173 -13.02 -0.14 12.30
N GLY A 174 -13.21 -1.44 12.51
CA GLY A 174 -14.35 -2.20 12.03
C GLY A 174 -15.67 -1.88 12.75
N THR A 175 -16.70 -2.59 12.35
CA THR A 175 -18.07 -2.41 12.86
C THR A 175 -18.38 -3.30 14.06
N GLN A 176 -17.54 -4.30 14.34
CA GLN A 176 -17.69 -5.29 15.40
C GLN A 176 -16.39 -5.51 16.18
N ASP A 177 -16.51 -6.17 17.33
CA ASP A 177 -15.37 -6.61 18.11
C ASP A 177 -14.60 -7.71 17.38
N MET A 178 -13.30 -7.85 17.65
CA MET A 178 -12.53 -8.98 17.18
C MET A 178 -13.05 -10.28 17.82
N PRO A 179 -13.41 -11.32 17.03
CA PRO A 179 -13.88 -12.59 17.58
C PRO A 179 -12.75 -13.30 18.33
N ASP A 180 -11.55 -13.30 17.75
CA ASP A 180 -10.37 -13.99 18.25
C ASP A 180 -9.18 -13.04 18.38
N PRO A 181 -8.22 -13.32 19.27
CA PRO A 181 -6.98 -12.58 19.34
C PRO A 181 -6.11 -12.86 18.09
N VAL A 182 -5.38 -11.85 17.63
CA VAL A 182 -4.36 -11.99 16.59
C VAL A 182 -2.98 -11.74 17.17
N GLN A 183 -1.98 -12.37 16.59
CA GLN A 183 -0.60 -12.20 17.00
C GLN A 183 0.04 -11.04 16.23
N TYR A 184 0.83 -10.24 16.93
CA TYR A 184 1.72 -9.28 16.30
C TYR A 184 3.14 -9.45 16.86
N TRP A 185 4.10 -9.01 16.08
CA TRP A 185 5.51 -8.92 16.48
C TRP A 185 6.13 -7.65 15.90
N ILE A 186 7.14 -7.17 16.60
CA ILE A 186 7.91 -6.01 16.16
C ILE A 186 9.22 -6.54 15.61
N VAL A 187 9.55 -6.11 14.38
CA VAL A 187 10.82 -6.40 13.72
C VAL A 187 11.54 -5.07 13.58
N GLU A 188 12.77 -5.00 14.03
CA GLU A 188 13.65 -3.84 13.90
C GLU A 188 14.88 -4.30 13.09
N ASP A 189 15.10 -3.71 11.94
CA ASP A 189 16.03 -4.20 10.91
C ASP A 189 15.78 -5.69 10.59
N ASP A 190 16.82 -6.52 10.58
CA ASP A 190 16.71 -7.97 10.39
C ASP A 190 16.60 -8.74 11.72
N ILE A 191 16.46 -8.04 12.83
CA ILE A 191 16.39 -8.61 14.17
C ILE A 191 14.94 -8.57 14.66
N MET A 192 14.46 -9.70 15.16
CA MET A 192 13.19 -9.79 15.89
C MET A 192 13.44 -9.60 17.39
N PRO A 193 13.47 -8.37 17.92
CA PRO A 193 13.80 -8.11 19.33
C PRO A 193 12.67 -8.50 20.27
N GLY A 194 11.53 -8.92 19.75
CA GLY A 194 10.32 -9.08 20.55
C GLY A 194 9.71 -10.48 20.59
N LEU A 195 9.12 -10.79 21.72
CA LEU A 195 8.19 -11.90 21.85
C LEU A 195 6.93 -11.60 21.01
N LYS A 196 6.40 -12.63 20.37
CA LYS A 196 5.05 -12.57 19.81
C LYS A 196 4.06 -12.19 20.92
N LYS A 197 3.19 -11.24 20.63
CA LYS A 197 2.16 -10.79 21.55
C LYS A 197 0.79 -10.97 20.91
N ASP A 198 -0.19 -11.34 21.72
CA ASP A 198 -1.56 -11.43 21.30
C ASP A 198 -2.29 -10.11 21.57
N ILE A 199 -3.14 -9.69 20.64
CA ILE A 199 -3.99 -8.53 20.80
C ILE A 199 -5.42 -8.88 20.40
N LYS A 200 -6.37 -8.45 21.22
CA LYS A 200 -7.81 -8.54 20.94
C LYS A 200 -8.43 -7.18 21.27
N LEU A 201 -9.04 -6.57 20.27
CA LEU A 201 -9.59 -5.22 20.38
C LEU A 201 -11.10 -5.23 20.19
N ASN A 202 -11.79 -4.53 21.06
CA ASN A 202 -13.19 -4.19 20.86
C ASN A 202 -13.32 -3.13 19.78
N LYS A 203 -14.51 -3.00 19.19
CA LYS A 203 -14.83 -1.96 18.21
C LYS A 203 -14.40 -0.58 18.73
N GLY A 204 -13.64 0.14 17.90
CA GLY A 204 -13.17 1.49 18.19
C GLY A 204 -12.03 1.58 19.20
N SER A 205 -11.63 0.47 19.85
CA SER A 205 -10.50 0.47 20.79
C SER A 205 -9.15 0.40 20.05
N PHE A 206 -8.10 0.82 20.75
CA PHE A 206 -6.72 0.80 20.25
C PHE A 206 -5.73 0.35 21.33
N PHE A 207 -4.57 -0.04 20.85
CA PHE A 207 -3.40 -0.42 21.62
C PHE A 207 -2.19 0.37 21.14
#